data_9c845ce9065c3aded53de2796cf15ddd
#
_entry.id   9c845ce9065c3aded53de2796cf15ddd
#
_cell.length_a   1.000
_cell.length_b   1.000
_cell.length_c   1.000
_cell.angle_alpha   90.00
_cell.angle_beta   90.00
_cell.angle_gamma   90.00
#
_symmetry.space_group_name_H-M   'P 1'
#
loop_
_entity.id
_entity.type
_entity.pdbx_description
1 polymer ?
#
loop_
_entity_poly.entity_id
_entity_poly.type
_entity_poly.pdbx_seq_one_letter_code
_entity_poly.pdbx_strand_id
1 'polypeptide(L)'
;MGSYRLKIALSENLNLKDLESATEILPISEAKERGAIAFFGDKYGDEVRVLDIANGFSIELCGGTHVERTSEIGWMKIISESGISAGVRRIEAVTGQGANFLLDELEQDFSSINNELFVDLDDSREGLEALEYSRFLQNEIKSYGKILNCSSDQVLKRIIQIKEENITFTKELEINEANIEIFEDVIEAIEHLVSINQSLKQEVKKAQSEDLGSSVEGLIKNSMDVEGYKLIMNVFDGLDSKELRETADRLRNQSPNSIIALISICEDKAPAIVACSKGVDIDAKEVMKHLVNQLGGSGGGRPDFAQGGIENKKDVDIALASVADLIVSLNNQ
;
A
#
# COMPACT_ATOMS: atom_id res chain seq x y z
N MET A 1 -27.42 -0.12 26.32
CA MET A 1 -27.13 -1.19 27.31
C MET A 1 -26.96 -2.56 26.66
N GLY A 2 -27.68 -2.91 25.59
CA GLY A 2 -27.55 -4.21 24.91
C GLY A 2 -26.15 -4.52 24.34
N SER A 3 -25.48 -3.54 23.72
CA SER A 3 -24.13 -3.74 23.15
C SER A 3 -23.06 -4.04 24.21
N TYR A 4 -23.22 -3.58 25.43
CA TYR A 4 -22.30 -3.85 26.55
C TYR A 4 -22.40 -5.30 27.02
N ARG A 5 -23.61 -5.85 27.09
CA ARG A 5 -23.83 -7.25 27.51
C ARG A 5 -23.32 -8.25 26.45
N LEU A 6 -23.51 -7.94 25.17
CA LEU A 6 -22.98 -8.77 24.08
C LEU A 6 -21.45 -8.77 24.07
N LYS A 7 -20.81 -7.60 24.28
CA LYS A 7 -19.35 -7.51 24.41
C LYS A 7 -18.82 -8.29 25.60
N ILE A 8 -19.48 -8.23 26.75
CA ILE A 8 -19.09 -8.97 27.94
C ILE A 8 -19.24 -10.47 27.70
N ALA A 9 -20.35 -10.92 27.11
CA ALA A 9 -20.56 -12.34 26.76
C ALA A 9 -19.50 -12.87 25.78
N LEU A 10 -19.04 -12.03 24.85
CA LEU A 10 -18.01 -12.41 23.86
C LEU A 10 -16.57 -12.23 24.37
N SER A 11 -16.35 -11.33 25.36
CA SER A 11 -15.01 -11.04 25.89
C SER A 11 -14.61 -11.88 27.10
N GLU A 12 -15.55 -12.41 27.84
CA GLU A 12 -15.29 -13.13 29.12
C GLU A 12 -15.26 -14.65 28.97
N ASN A 13 -15.17 -15.22 27.75
CA ASN A 13 -15.24 -16.68 27.57
C ASN A 13 -16.42 -17.28 28.34
N LEU A 14 -17.54 -16.53 28.43
CA LEU A 14 -18.76 -17.14 28.90
C LEU A 14 -19.02 -18.31 27.97
N ASN A 15 -18.70 -19.48 28.47
CA ASN A 15 -19.12 -20.76 27.92
C ASN A 15 -20.64 -20.71 27.83
N LEU A 16 -21.15 -20.03 26.78
CA LEU A 16 -22.56 -20.04 26.39
C LEU A 16 -22.92 -21.46 25.88
N LYS A 17 -22.27 -22.46 26.53
CA LYS A 17 -22.49 -23.88 26.26
C LYS A 17 -23.93 -24.15 26.59
N ASP A 18 -24.71 -24.14 25.53
CA ASP A 18 -26.00 -24.78 25.51
C ASP A 18 -27.04 -24.21 26.50
N LEU A 19 -27.24 -22.87 26.41
CA LEU A 19 -28.30 -22.21 27.17
C LEU A 19 -29.66 -22.51 26.56
N GLU A 20 -30.61 -22.84 27.42
CA GLU A 20 -32.01 -23.07 27.05
C GLU A 20 -32.69 -21.74 26.77
N SER A 21 -33.50 -21.69 25.70
CA SER A 21 -34.40 -20.58 25.44
C SER A 21 -35.86 -21.03 25.59
N ALA A 22 -36.60 -20.35 26.43
CA ALA A 22 -38.01 -20.60 26.67
C ALA A 22 -38.88 -19.43 26.19
N THR A 23 -40.06 -19.73 25.70
CA THR A 23 -41.03 -18.72 25.30
C THR A 23 -42.34 -18.89 26.03
N GLU A 24 -42.91 -17.79 26.51
CA GLU A 24 -44.16 -17.77 27.24
C GLU A 24 -45.02 -16.58 26.76
N ILE A 25 -46.34 -16.74 26.76
CA ILE A 25 -47.27 -15.65 26.50
C ILE A 25 -47.79 -15.13 27.84
N LEU A 26 -47.57 -13.87 28.12
CA LEU A 26 -47.93 -13.21 29.37
C LEU A 26 -48.63 -11.88 29.13
N PRO A 27 -49.43 -11.39 30.10
CA PRO A 27 -49.84 -9.99 30.12
C PRO A 27 -48.64 -9.07 30.11
N ILE A 28 -48.70 -7.96 29.36
CA ILE A 28 -47.60 -7.02 29.22
C ILE A 28 -47.11 -6.45 30.56
N SER A 29 -48.02 -6.27 31.53
CA SER A 29 -47.68 -5.83 32.88
C SER A 29 -46.77 -6.83 33.58
N GLU A 30 -47.11 -8.10 33.52
CA GLU A 30 -46.31 -9.19 34.13
C GLU A 30 -44.97 -9.34 33.45
N ALA A 31 -44.92 -9.26 32.12
CA ALA A 31 -43.66 -9.31 31.37
C ALA A 31 -42.69 -8.17 31.78
N LYS A 32 -43.23 -6.95 31.98
CA LYS A 32 -42.46 -5.81 32.47
C LYS A 32 -41.97 -5.98 33.91
N GLU A 33 -42.79 -6.53 34.79
CA GLU A 33 -42.41 -6.84 36.18
C GLU A 33 -41.29 -7.85 36.24
N ARG A 34 -41.25 -8.84 35.33
CA ARG A 34 -40.15 -9.80 35.17
C ARG A 34 -38.88 -9.15 34.55
N GLY A 35 -38.93 -7.90 34.19
CA GLY A 35 -37.81 -7.16 33.62
C GLY A 35 -37.59 -7.34 32.13
N ALA A 36 -38.63 -7.80 31.41
CA ALA A 36 -38.54 -7.98 29.96
C ALA A 36 -38.27 -6.65 29.24
N ILE A 37 -37.25 -6.65 28.34
CA ILE A 37 -36.90 -5.49 27.54
C ILE A 37 -37.88 -5.34 26.36
N ALA A 38 -38.48 -4.17 26.26
CA ALA A 38 -39.43 -3.82 25.20
C ALA A 38 -38.82 -2.74 24.29
N PHE A 39 -38.47 -3.10 23.07
CA PHE A 39 -37.78 -2.15 22.15
C PHE A 39 -38.71 -1.28 21.31
N PHE A 40 -40.02 -1.65 21.18
CA PHE A 40 -40.91 -1.02 20.20
C PHE A 40 -41.96 -0.10 20.81
N GLY A 41 -41.78 0.32 22.06
CA GLY A 41 -42.64 1.33 22.71
C GLY A 41 -44.10 0.87 22.82
N ASP A 42 -45.05 1.70 22.36
CA ASP A 42 -46.49 1.50 22.50
C ASP A 42 -47.16 0.55 21.48
N LYS A 43 -46.35 -0.22 20.74
CA LYS A 43 -46.82 -1.14 19.69
C LYS A 43 -47.19 -2.55 20.19
N TYR A 44 -47.15 -2.77 21.47
CA TYR A 44 -47.45 -4.08 22.06
C TYR A 44 -48.94 -4.16 22.44
N GLY A 45 -49.52 -5.36 22.25
CA GLY A 45 -50.86 -5.68 22.73
C GLY A 45 -50.92 -5.94 24.25
N ASP A 46 -52.08 -6.30 24.74
CA ASP A 46 -52.29 -6.68 26.16
C ASP A 46 -51.55 -7.95 26.56
N GLU A 47 -51.41 -8.90 25.63
CA GLU A 47 -50.62 -10.13 25.76
C GLU A 47 -49.39 -10.03 24.84
N VAL A 48 -48.26 -10.47 25.36
CA VAL A 48 -46.96 -10.41 24.68
C VAL A 48 -46.26 -11.74 24.79
N ARG A 49 -45.48 -12.10 23.76
CA ARG A 49 -44.59 -13.27 23.81
C ARG A 49 -43.27 -12.82 24.41
N VAL A 50 -42.92 -13.45 25.52
CA VAL A 50 -41.65 -13.24 26.24
C VAL A 50 -40.68 -14.34 25.85
N LEU A 51 -39.47 -13.97 25.46
CA LEU A 51 -38.35 -14.87 25.30
C LEU A 51 -37.45 -14.75 26.53
N ASP A 52 -37.23 -15.86 27.22
CA ASP A 52 -36.29 -15.95 28.33
C ASP A 52 -35.15 -16.88 27.96
N ILE A 53 -33.93 -16.38 28.00
CA ILE A 53 -32.72 -17.16 27.77
C ILE A 53 -32.02 -17.39 29.10
N ALA A 54 -31.75 -18.65 29.41
CA ALA A 54 -31.01 -19.07 30.60
C ALA A 54 -31.62 -18.57 31.93
N ASN A 55 -32.95 -18.67 32.06
CA ASN A 55 -33.68 -18.33 33.29
C ASN A 55 -33.32 -16.90 33.83
N GLY A 56 -33.48 -15.90 32.96
CA GLY A 56 -33.29 -14.50 33.35
C GLY A 56 -31.98 -13.90 32.92
N PHE A 57 -31.11 -14.59 32.19
CA PHE A 57 -29.89 -14.00 31.57
C PHE A 57 -30.27 -12.91 30.54
N SER A 58 -31.26 -13.19 29.70
CA SER A 58 -31.89 -12.21 28.81
C SER A 58 -33.37 -12.46 28.74
N ILE A 59 -34.18 -11.46 29.07
CA ILE A 59 -35.65 -11.51 28.96
C ILE A 59 -36.09 -10.41 28.01
N GLU A 60 -36.75 -10.78 26.91
CA GLU A 60 -37.10 -9.83 25.86
C GLU A 60 -38.50 -10.09 25.30
N LEU A 61 -39.19 -9.03 24.86
CA LEU A 61 -40.42 -9.16 24.09
C LEU A 61 -40.06 -9.43 22.62
N CYS A 62 -40.30 -10.67 22.18
CA CYS A 62 -39.98 -11.03 20.82
C CYS A 62 -41.01 -12.00 20.21
N GLY A 63 -41.59 -11.60 19.07
CA GLY A 63 -42.54 -12.42 18.29
C GLY A 63 -41.92 -13.32 17.24
N GLY A 64 -40.55 -13.29 17.09
CA GLY A 64 -39.82 -14.06 16.08
C GLY A 64 -39.67 -15.55 16.43
N THR A 65 -39.10 -16.33 15.53
CA THR A 65 -38.72 -17.72 15.79
C THR A 65 -37.36 -17.77 16.48
N HIS A 66 -37.18 -18.70 17.39
CA HIS A 66 -35.95 -18.87 18.17
C HIS A 66 -35.54 -20.33 18.19
N VAL A 67 -34.27 -20.59 18.32
CA VAL A 67 -33.73 -21.92 18.64
C VAL A 67 -34.10 -22.31 20.07
N GLU A 68 -34.19 -23.58 20.36
CA GLU A 68 -34.46 -24.06 21.71
C GLU A 68 -33.25 -24.00 22.61
N ARG A 69 -32.04 -24.12 22.01
CA ARG A 69 -30.76 -24.09 22.70
C ARG A 69 -29.73 -23.28 21.91
N THR A 70 -28.88 -22.57 22.63
CA THR A 70 -27.84 -21.75 21.98
C THR A 70 -26.81 -22.57 21.21
N SER A 71 -26.62 -23.84 21.55
CA SER A 71 -25.76 -24.77 20.80
C SER A 71 -26.20 -24.99 19.35
N GLU A 72 -27.48 -24.84 19.05
CA GLU A 72 -28.01 -24.97 17.67
C GLU A 72 -27.55 -23.86 16.74
N ILE A 73 -27.15 -22.72 17.30
CA ILE A 73 -26.61 -21.59 16.53
C ILE A 73 -25.20 -21.90 16.00
N GLY A 74 -24.48 -22.79 16.69
CA GLY A 74 -23.05 -23.00 16.45
C GLY A 74 -22.21 -21.84 16.94
N TRP A 75 -21.02 -21.71 16.39
CA TRP A 75 -20.17 -20.56 16.71
C TRP A 75 -20.58 -19.31 15.91
N MET A 76 -20.31 -18.14 16.50
CA MET A 76 -20.70 -16.85 15.95
C MET A 76 -19.48 -15.96 15.77
N LYS A 77 -19.41 -15.27 14.64
CA LYS A 77 -18.39 -14.27 14.33
C LYS A 77 -19.03 -12.93 14.05
N ILE A 78 -18.59 -11.88 14.77
CA ILE A 78 -18.93 -10.50 14.42
C ILE A 78 -18.02 -10.07 13.27
N ILE A 79 -18.64 -9.66 12.15
CA ILE A 79 -17.94 -9.24 10.94
C ILE A 79 -17.79 -7.72 10.82
N SER A 80 -18.75 -6.97 11.33
CA SER A 80 -18.67 -5.51 11.32
C SER A 80 -19.39 -4.85 12.50
N GLU A 81 -18.93 -3.66 12.88
CA GLU A 81 -19.61 -2.74 13.78
C GLU A 81 -19.51 -1.32 13.22
N SER A 82 -20.63 -0.66 12.96
CA SER A 82 -20.69 0.68 12.38
C SER A 82 -21.71 1.57 13.07
N GLY A 83 -21.53 2.90 12.99
CA GLY A 83 -22.53 3.87 13.41
C GLY A 83 -23.55 4.11 12.30
N ILE A 84 -24.85 4.07 12.61
CA ILE A 84 -25.93 4.41 11.66
C ILE A 84 -26.41 5.81 11.86
N SER A 85 -26.55 6.23 13.13
CA SER A 85 -26.99 7.58 13.53
C SER A 85 -26.47 7.91 14.93
N ALA A 86 -26.71 9.12 15.40
CA ALA A 86 -26.28 9.51 16.74
C ALA A 86 -26.84 8.55 17.81
N GLY A 87 -25.94 7.85 18.50
CA GLY A 87 -26.26 6.89 19.55
C GLY A 87 -26.74 5.51 19.07
N VAL A 88 -26.83 5.25 17.75
CA VAL A 88 -27.24 3.96 17.19
C VAL A 88 -26.07 3.28 16.49
N ARG A 89 -25.80 2.04 16.88
CA ARG A 89 -24.75 1.21 16.28
C ARG A 89 -25.35 -0.03 15.65
N ARG A 90 -24.80 -0.41 14.50
CA ARG A 90 -25.13 -1.64 13.79
C ARG A 90 -24.01 -2.66 13.98
N ILE A 91 -24.39 -3.85 14.35
CA ILE A 91 -23.48 -5.01 14.43
C ILE A 91 -23.95 -6.03 13.39
N GLU A 92 -23.04 -6.50 12.60
CA GLU A 92 -23.27 -7.60 11.65
C GLU A 92 -22.48 -8.81 12.12
N ALA A 93 -23.12 -9.96 12.15
CA ALA A 93 -22.52 -11.21 12.57
C ALA A 93 -23.03 -12.35 11.69
N VAL A 94 -22.23 -13.40 11.60
CA VAL A 94 -22.59 -14.67 10.95
C VAL A 94 -22.51 -15.80 11.96
N THR A 95 -23.30 -16.86 11.73
CA THR A 95 -23.38 -18.04 12.57
C THR A 95 -23.39 -19.31 11.73
N GLY A 96 -23.16 -20.46 12.33
CA GLY A 96 -23.26 -21.77 11.68
C GLY A 96 -22.42 -21.83 10.40
N GLN A 97 -23.02 -22.23 9.29
CA GLN A 97 -22.32 -22.36 8.00
C GLN A 97 -21.67 -21.03 7.52
N GLY A 98 -22.33 -19.88 7.75
CA GLY A 98 -21.75 -18.59 7.36
C GLY A 98 -20.47 -18.29 8.12
N ALA A 99 -20.37 -18.69 9.37
CA ALA A 99 -19.16 -18.57 10.15
C ALA A 99 -18.06 -19.56 9.70
N ASN A 100 -18.44 -20.77 9.31
CA ASN A 100 -17.52 -21.76 8.76
C ASN A 100 -16.90 -21.29 7.44
N PHE A 101 -17.69 -20.73 6.52
CA PHE A 101 -17.14 -20.15 5.28
C PHE A 101 -16.08 -19.08 5.53
N LEU A 102 -16.30 -18.22 6.52
CA LEU A 102 -15.28 -17.23 6.89
C LEU A 102 -14.00 -17.85 7.46
N LEU A 103 -14.14 -18.96 8.17
CA LEU A 103 -12.97 -19.69 8.66
C LEU A 103 -12.22 -20.34 7.51
N ASP A 104 -12.92 -21.01 6.59
CA ASP A 104 -12.35 -21.63 5.40
C ASP A 104 -11.59 -20.60 4.54
N GLU A 105 -12.14 -19.38 4.36
CA GLU A 105 -11.46 -18.30 3.66
C GLU A 105 -10.15 -17.87 4.36
N LEU A 106 -10.20 -17.71 5.69
CA LEU A 106 -8.99 -17.35 6.46
C LEU A 106 -7.91 -18.45 6.41
N GLU A 107 -8.32 -19.71 6.46
CA GLU A 107 -7.40 -20.85 6.32
C GLU A 107 -6.78 -20.90 4.92
N GLN A 108 -7.58 -20.62 3.90
CA GLN A 108 -7.10 -20.57 2.52
C GLN A 108 -6.08 -19.44 2.32
N ASP A 109 -6.39 -18.24 2.83
CA ASP A 109 -5.47 -17.09 2.76
C ASP A 109 -4.16 -17.39 3.48
N PHE A 110 -4.26 -17.92 4.71
CA PHE A 110 -3.09 -18.26 5.51
C PHE A 110 -2.23 -19.35 4.84
N SER A 111 -2.85 -20.40 4.34
CA SER A 111 -2.16 -21.47 3.61
C SER A 111 -1.50 -20.95 2.33
N SER A 112 -2.17 -20.05 1.62
CA SER A 112 -1.62 -19.45 0.41
C SER A 112 -0.40 -18.59 0.71
N ILE A 113 -0.42 -17.82 1.81
CA ILE A 113 0.74 -17.04 2.28
C ILE A 113 1.91 -17.96 2.61
N ASN A 114 1.68 -19.02 3.38
CA ASN A 114 2.71 -19.96 3.78
C ASN A 114 3.34 -20.67 2.57
N ASN A 115 2.52 -21.14 1.65
CA ASN A 115 2.96 -21.80 0.42
C ASN A 115 3.81 -20.84 -0.44
N GLU A 116 3.39 -19.58 -0.55
CA GLU A 116 4.12 -18.59 -1.32
C GLU A 116 5.50 -18.28 -0.71
N LEU A 117 5.62 -18.37 0.61
CA LEU A 117 6.87 -18.13 1.34
C LEU A 117 7.71 -19.39 1.57
N PHE A 118 7.24 -20.57 1.14
CA PHE A 118 7.88 -21.86 1.40
C PHE A 118 8.12 -22.14 2.90
N VAL A 119 7.14 -21.73 3.74
CA VAL A 119 7.17 -21.99 5.19
C VAL A 119 6.51 -23.33 5.48
N ASP A 120 7.25 -24.22 6.12
CA ASP A 120 6.72 -25.48 6.62
C ASP A 120 6.31 -25.29 8.08
N LEU A 121 5.00 -25.14 8.31
CA LEU A 121 4.48 -24.93 9.65
C LEU A 121 4.20 -26.26 10.32
N ASP A 122 4.78 -26.45 11.49
CA ASP A 122 4.39 -27.52 12.40
C ASP A 122 2.92 -27.33 12.84
N ASP A 123 2.12 -28.39 12.74
CA ASP A 123 0.67 -28.35 12.95
C ASP A 123 0.30 -28.33 14.46
N SER A 124 0.92 -27.40 15.19
CA SER A 124 0.72 -27.20 16.64
C SER A 124 -0.69 -26.65 17.02
N ARG A 125 -1.61 -26.64 16.04
CA ARG A 125 -2.94 -26.03 16.12
C ARG A 125 -4.08 -27.03 16.34
N GLU A 126 -3.75 -28.32 16.45
CA GLU A 126 -4.73 -29.33 16.80
C GLU A 126 -5.39 -29.02 18.16
N GLY A 127 -6.71 -28.89 18.16
CA GLY A 127 -7.52 -28.75 19.36
C GLY A 127 -8.02 -27.35 19.69
N LEU A 128 -7.75 -26.32 18.88
CA LEU A 128 -8.37 -25.01 19.07
C LEU A 128 -9.84 -25.03 18.63
N GLU A 129 -10.72 -24.42 19.44
CA GLU A 129 -12.10 -24.19 19.03
C GLU A 129 -12.15 -23.21 17.85
N ALA A 130 -13.12 -23.35 16.93
CA ALA A 130 -13.21 -22.59 15.68
C ALA A 130 -13.09 -21.05 15.88
N LEU A 131 -13.66 -20.52 16.97
CA LEU A 131 -13.56 -19.10 17.28
C LEU A 131 -12.14 -18.66 17.66
N GLU A 132 -11.45 -19.46 18.46
CA GLU A 132 -10.06 -19.19 18.88
C GLU A 132 -9.13 -19.30 17.68
N TYR A 133 -9.30 -20.32 16.87
CA TYR A 133 -8.55 -20.53 15.66
C TYR A 133 -8.75 -19.38 14.65
N SER A 134 -10.00 -18.96 14.41
CA SER A 134 -10.30 -17.79 13.57
C SER A 134 -9.64 -16.50 14.06
N ARG A 135 -9.57 -16.29 15.39
CA ARG A 135 -8.86 -15.14 15.97
C ARG A 135 -7.36 -15.23 15.79
N PHE A 136 -6.81 -16.41 15.95
CA PHE A 136 -5.41 -16.68 15.72
C PHE A 136 -5.04 -16.31 14.28
N LEU A 137 -5.70 -16.90 13.27
CA LEU A 137 -5.43 -16.63 11.86
C LEU A 137 -5.53 -15.13 11.51
N GLN A 138 -6.57 -14.46 12.02
CA GLN A 138 -6.71 -13.01 11.79
C GLN A 138 -5.59 -12.18 12.39
N ASN A 139 -5.10 -12.54 13.58
CA ASN A 139 -4.00 -11.83 14.22
C ASN A 139 -2.69 -12.07 13.48
N GLU A 140 -2.44 -13.29 13.03
CA GLU A 140 -1.27 -13.63 12.23
C GLU A 140 -1.25 -12.82 10.92
N ILE A 141 -2.29 -12.93 10.09
CA ILE A 141 -2.38 -12.18 8.81
C ILE A 141 -2.28 -10.67 9.06
N LYS A 142 -2.86 -10.16 10.15
CA LYS A 142 -2.73 -8.75 10.51
C LYS A 142 -1.31 -8.36 10.91
N SER A 143 -0.56 -9.24 11.57
CA SER A 143 0.84 -9.01 11.91
C SER A 143 1.70 -8.93 10.65
N TYR A 144 1.46 -9.81 9.68
CA TYR A 144 2.12 -9.81 8.37
C TYR A 144 1.86 -8.50 7.61
N GLY A 145 0.60 -8.05 7.61
CA GLY A 145 0.23 -6.76 7.00
C GLY A 145 0.96 -5.56 7.60
N LYS A 146 1.26 -5.58 8.91
CA LYS A 146 2.06 -4.51 9.53
C LYS A 146 3.50 -4.48 9.04
N ILE A 147 4.14 -5.64 8.88
CA ILE A 147 5.52 -5.74 8.37
C ILE A 147 5.58 -5.28 6.91
N LEU A 148 4.59 -5.69 6.12
CA LEU A 148 4.48 -5.37 4.69
C LEU A 148 3.90 -3.97 4.42
N ASN A 149 3.46 -3.25 5.47
CA ASN A 149 2.78 -1.95 5.40
C ASN A 149 1.55 -1.97 4.47
N CYS A 150 0.71 -2.99 4.62
CA CYS A 150 -0.53 -3.16 3.86
C CYS A 150 -1.67 -3.67 4.75
N SER A 151 -2.91 -3.65 4.24
CA SER A 151 -4.07 -4.25 4.90
C SER A 151 -4.05 -5.79 4.81
N SER A 152 -4.77 -6.46 5.69
CA SER A 152 -4.78 -7.93 5.78
C SER A 152 -5.20 -8.61 4.48
N ASP A 153 -6.16 -8.05 3.76
CA ASP A 153 -6.66 -8.54 2.47
C ASP A 153 -5.64 -8.37 1.32
N GLN A 154 -4.56 -7.64 1.54
CA GLN A 154 -3.52 -7.38 0.53
C GLN A 154 -2.21 -8.09 0.79
N VAL A 155 -2.09 -8.82 1.91
CA VAL A 155 -0.84 -9.47 2.33
C VAL A 155 -0.29 -10.39 1.25
N LEU A 156 -1.07 -11.34 0.76
CA LEU A 156 -0.64 -12.28 -0.28
C LEU A 156 -0.19 -11.56 -1.57
N LYS A 157 -0.99 -10.61 -2.02
CA LYS A 157 -0.68 -9.82 -3.22
C LYS A 157 0.63 -9.05 -3.05
N ARG A 158 0.87 -8.49 -1.87
CA ARG A 158 2.10 -7.73 -1.58
C ARG A 158 3.34 -8.62 -1.54
N ILE A 159 3.22 -9.83 -0.99
CA ILE A 159 4.29 -10.83 -1.01
C ILE A 159 4.66 -11.18 -2.46
N ILE A 160 3.66 -11.53 -3.29
CA ILE A 160 3.87 -11.86 -4.70
C ILE A 160 4.55 -10.69 -5.43
N GLN A 161 4.06 -9.47 -5.22
CA GLN A 161 4.66 -8.28 -5.83
C GLN A 161 6.14 -8.11 -5.45
N ILE A 162 6.50 -8.26 -4.18
CA ILE A 162 7.90 -8.13 -3.72
C ILE A 162 8.78 -9.23 -4.36
N LYS A 163 8.26 -10.46 -4.49
CA LYS A 163 8.97 -11.54 -5.18
C LYS A 163 9.22 -11.23 -6.66
N GLU A 164 8.21 -10.70 -7.35
CA GLU A 164 8.34 -10.29 -8.76
C GLU A 164 9.34 -9.13 -8.91
N GLU A 165 9.31 -8.14 -8.00
CA GLU A 165 10.31 -7.08 -7.94
C GLU A 165 11.73 -7.67 -7.76
N ASN A 166 11.91 -8.62 -6.84
CA ASN A 166 13.20 -9.26 -6.59
C ASN A 166 13.71 -10.01 -7.82
N ILE A 167 12.85 -10.77 -8.49
CA ILE A 167 13.19 -11.45 -9.74
C ILE A 167 13.64 -10.45 -10.82
N THR A 168 12.96 -9.33 -10.92
CA THR A 168 13.28 -8.27 -11.89
C THR A 168 14.66 -7.68 -11.59
N PHE A 169 14.91 -7.31 -10.33
CA PHE A 169 16.20 -6.75 -9.90
C PHE A 169 17.36 -7.75 -10.06
N THR A 170 17.13 -9.01 -9.74
CA THR A 170 18.13 -10.07 -9.91
C THR A 170 18.54 -10.23 -11.37
N LYS A 171 17.58 -10.16 -12.30
CA LYS A 171 17.84 -10.19 -13.74
C LYS A 171 18.60 -8.95 -14.21
N GLU A 172 18.22 -7.77 -13.74
CA GLU A 172 18.88 -6.50 -14.09
C GLU A 172 20.33 -6.46 -13.62
N LEU A 173 20.61 -7.05 -12.45
CA LEU A 173 21.96 -7.14 -11.89
C LEU A 173 22.78 -8.34 -12.41
N GLU A 174 22.22 -9.18 -13.29
CA GLU A 174 22.84 -10.42 -13.79
C GLU A 174 23.30 -11.37 -12.67
N ILE A 175 22.61 -11.35 -11.52
CA ILE A 175 22.88 -12.23 -10.38
C ILE A 175 22.26 -13.60 -10.65
N ASN A 176 23.02 -14.68 -10.48
CA ASN A 176 22.47 -16.03 -10.54
C ASN A 176 21.48 -16.25 -9.39
N GLU A 177 20.37 -16.94 -9.67
CA GLU A 177 19.33 -17.23 -8.70
C GLU A 177 19.91 -17.82 -7.41
N ALA A 178 19.53 -17.22 -6.29
CA ALA A 178 19.88 -17.69 -4.95
C ALA A 178 19.14 -18.99 -4.63
N ASN A 179 19.70 -19.80 -3.75
CA ASN A 179 19.05 -21.00 -3.22
C ASN A 179 17.72 -20.63 -2.57
N ILE A 180 16.71 -21.48 -2.74
CA ILE A 180 15.44 -21.38 -2.01
C ILE A 180 15.74 -21.67 -0.54
N GLU A 181 15.56 -20.69 0.32
CA GLU A 181 15.60 -20.86 1.77
C GLU A 181 14.22 -21.31 2.27
N ILE A 182 14.19 -22.28 3.15
CA ILE A 182 12.98 -22.77 3.83
C ILE A 182 13.00 -22.19 5.23
N PHE A 183 11.91 -21.56 5.62
CA PHE A 183 11.75 -20.94 6.93
C PHE A 183 10.77 -21.75 7.78
N GLU A 184 10.98 -21.78 9.08
CA GLU A 184 10.06 -22.38 10.06
C GLU A 184 9.04 -21.35 10.59
N ASP A 185 9.31 -20.06 10.37
CA ASP A 185 8.47 -18.95 10.83
C ASP A 185 8.12 -17.99 9.69
N VAL A 186 6.84 -17.64 9.58
CA VAL A 186 6.32 -16.77 8.50
C VAL A 186 6.81 -15.34 8.64
N ILE A 187 6.95 -14.84 9.86
CA ILE A 187 7.43 -13.47 10.11
C ILE A 187 8.88 -13.35 9.65
N GLU A 188 9.72 -14.33 10.01
CA GLU A 188 11.10 -14.40 9.58
C GLU A 188 11.22 -14.45 8.05
N ALA A 189 10.40 -15.27 7.39
CA ALA A 189 10.34 -15.35 5.93
C ALA A 189 9.97 -14.01 5.28
N ILE A 190 8.98 -13.31 5.82
CA ILE A 190 8.54 -11.99 5.32
C ILE A 190 9.64 -10.94 5.54
N GLU A 191 10.24 -10.90 6.73
CA GLU A 191 11.33 -9.95 7.04
C GLU A 191 12.53 -10.18 6.11
N HIS A 192 12.89 -11.43 5.88
CA HIS A 192 13.96 -11.82 4.95
C HIS A 192 13.63 -11.37 3.52
N LEU A 193 12.42 -11.66 3.01
CA LEU A 193 11.96 -11.24 1.69
C LEU A 193 12.04 -9.72 1.51
N VAL A 194 11.59 -8.94 2.50
CA VAL A 194 11.65 -7.48 2.48
C VAL A 194 13.09 -6.98 2.52
N SER A 195 13.96 -7.62 3.33
CA SER A 195 15.39 -7.28 3.42
C SER A 195 16.10 -7.47 2.10
N ILE A 196 15.87 -8.60 1.42
CA ILE A 196 16.43 -8.86 0.08
C ILE A 196 15.95 -7.79 -0.91
N ASN A 197 14.66 -7.50 -0.94
CA ASN A 197 14.12 -6.48 -1.83
C ASN A 197 14.80 -5.13 -1.65
N GLN A 198 15.02 -4.71 -0.39
CA GLN A 198 15.70 -3.45 -0.08
C GLN A 198 17.17 -3.45 -0.53
N SER A 199 17.89 -4.54 -0.31
CA SER A 199 19.28 -4.71 -0.75
C SER A 199 19.39 -4.64 -2.27
N LEU A 200 18.60 -5.44 -2.98
CA LEU A 200 18.61 -5.48 -4.45
C LEU A 200 18.28 -4.11 -5.03
N LYS A 201 17.30 -3.43 -4.48
CA LYS A 201 16.92 -2.07 -4.90
C LYS A 201 18.04 -1.05 -4.72
N GLN A 202 18.85 -1.20 -3.66
CA GLN A 202 20.02 -0.35 -3.45
C GLN A 202 21.13 -0.68 -4.44
N GLU A 203 21.36 -1.97 -4.73
CA GLU A 203 22.37 -2.42 -5.70
C GLU A 203 22.03 -1.98 -7.12
N VAL A 204 20.78 -2.14 -7.56
CA VAL A 204 20.30 -1.61 -8.84
C VAL A 204 20.53 -0.10 -8.93
N LYS A 205 20.17 0.64 -7.89
CA LYS A 205 20.40 2.08 -7.85
C LYS A 205 21.89 2.44 -7.91
N LYS A 206 22.74 1.66 -7.28
CA LYS A 206 24.19 1.85 -7.31
C LYS A 206 24.74 1.55 -8.71
N ALA A 207 24.38 0.43 -9.33
CA ALA A 207 24.77 0.06 -10.68
C ALA A 207 24.34 1.12 -11.71
N GLN A 208 23.11 1.58 -11.64
CA GLN A 208 22.62 2.68 -12.49
C GLN A 208 23.40 3.97 -12.28
N SER A 209 23.80 4.28 -11.02
CA SER A 209 24.61 5.47 -10.74
C SER A 209 26.07 5.34 -11.21
N GLU A 210 26.63 4.14 -11.23
CA GLU A 210 27.96 3.84 -11.76
C GLU A 210 27.96 3.88 -13.30
N ASP A 211 26.92 3.38 -13.94
CA ASP A 211 26.70 3.49 -15.39
C ASP A 211 26.50 4.95 -15.83
N LEU A 212 25.77 5.74 -15.06
CA LEU A 212 25.69 7.20 -15.22
C LEU A 212 27.06 7.88 -15.06
N GLY A 213 27.95 7.36 -14.21
CA GLY A 213 29.33 7.86 -14.05
C GLY A 213 30.18 7.65 -15.32
N SER A 214 30.10 6.49 -15.95
CA SER A 214 30.73 6.22 -17.25
C SER A 214 30.09 7.01 -18.39
N SER A 215 28.78 7.24 -18.32
CA SER A 215 28.02 8.10 -19.23
C SER A 215 28.40 9.57 -19.13
N VAL A 216 28.73 10.11 -17.94
CA VAL A 216 29.17 11.50 -17.76
C VAL A 216 30.48 11.76 -18.51
N GLU A 217 31.47 10.90 -18.44
CA GLU A 217 32.70 11.01 -19.23
C GLU A 217 32.43 10.93 -20.74
N GLY A 218 31.52 10.02 -21.14
CA GLY A 218 31.08 9.87 -22.52
C GLY A 218 30.38 11.16 -23.02
N LEU A 219 29.51 11.76 -22.21
CA LEU A 219 28.82 13.01 -22.55
C LEU A 219 29.76 14.18 -22.67
N ILE A 220 30.77 14.28 -21.82
CA ILE A 220 31.81 15.33 -21.91
C ILE A 220 32.62 15.14 -23.18
N LYS A 221 32.98 13.90 -23.52
CA LYS A 221 33.77 13.60 -24.73
C LYS A 221 32.98 13.91 -26.02
N ASN A 222 31.67 13.72 -25.98
CA ASN A 222 30.77 13.98 -27.12
C ASN A 222 30.18 15.40 -27.10
N SER A 223 30.68 16.30 -26.24
CA SER A 223 30.25 17.71 -26.21
C SER A 223 30.55 18.42 -27.53
N MET A 224 29.66 19.33 -27.91
CA MET A 224 29.83 20.20 -29.08
C MET A 224 30.48 21.51 -28.65
N ASP A 225 31.47 21.98 -29.40
CA ASP A 225 32.05 23.33 -29.21
C ASP A 225 31.16 24.35 -29.91
N VAL A 226 30.62 25.31 -29.16
CA VAL A 226 29.78 26.40 -29.68
C VAL A 226 30.28 27.72 -29.08
N GLU A 227 30.81 28.56 -29.90
CA GLU A 227 31.33 29.91 -29.51
C GLU A 227 32.32 29.87 -28.34
N GLY A 228 33.13 28.80 -28.24
CA GLY A 228 34.11 28.61 -27.19
C GLY A 228 33.57 28.01 -25.90
N TYR A 229 32.28 27.65 -25.86
CA TYR A 229 31.65 26.88 -24.78
C TYR A 229 31.47 25.42 -25.20
N LYS A 230 31.60 24.51 -24.25
CA LYS A 230 31.23 23.09 -24.44
C LYS A 230 29.75 22.93 -24.21
N LEU A 231 28.97 22.64 -25.23
CA LEU A 231 27.56 22.32 -25.12
C LEU A 231 27.40 20.82 -24.95
N ILE A 232 26.87 20.40 -23.77
CA ILE A 232 26.61 19.03 -23.42
C ILE A 232 25.08 18.83 -23.38
N MET A 233 24.56 18.00 -24.27
CA MET A 233 23.14 17.74 -24.40
C MET A 233 22.88 16.24 -24.33
N ASN A 234 21.83 15.84 -23.63
CA ASN A 234 21.37 14.44 -23.67
C ASN A 234 19.89 14.32 -23.30
N VAL A 235 19.26 13.29 -23.86
CA VAL A 235 17.95 12.83 -23.44
C VAL A 235 18.13 11.51 -22.70
N PHE A 236 17.55 11.42 -21.52
CA PHE A 236 17.54 10.20 -20.71
C PHE A 236 16.14 9.59 -20.68
N ASP A 237 16.05 8.30 -20.47
CA ASP A 237 14.81 7.60 -20.21
C ASP A 237 14.72 7.26 -18.72
N GLY A 238 13.60 7.64 -18.07
CA GLY A 238 13.24 7.19 -16.73
C GLY A 238 13.95 7.87 -15.55
N LEU A 239 14.87 8.83 -15.76
CA LEU A 239 15.50 9.54 -14.65
C LEU A 239 14.54 10.53 -13.98
N ASP A 240 14.45 10.46 -12.67
CA ASP A 240 13.68 11.45 -11.91
C ASP A 240 14.37 12.83 -11.87
N SER A 241 13.63 13.85 -11.41
CA SER A 241 14.17 15.23 -11.36
C SER A 241 15.40 15.38 -10.46
N LYS A 242 15.56 14.51 -9.45
CA LYS A 242 16.69 14.55 -8.52
C LYS A 242 17.92 13.92 -9.18
N GLU A 243 17.77 12.77 -9.81
CA GLU A 243 18.82 12.07 -10.53
C GLU A 243 19.35 12.89 -11.71
N LEU A 244 18.43 13.51 -12.46
CA LEU A 244 18.78 14.42 -13.55
C LEU A 244 19.60 15.62 -13.04
N ARG A 245 19.24 16.15 -11.86
CA ARG A 245 19.98 17.25 -11.22
C ARG A 245 21.37 16.83 -10.76
N GLU A 246 21.48 15.65 -10.12
CA GLU A 246 22.77 15.11 -9.70
C GLU A 246 23.71 14.91 -10.90
N THR A 247 23.17 14.45 -12.03
CA THR A 247 23.90 14.29 -13.30
C THR A 247 24.37 15.64 -13.85
N ALA A 248 23.50 16.65 -13.88
CA ALA A 248 23.86 18.00 -14.31
C ALA A 248 24.93 18.62 -13.41
N ASP A 249 24.85 18.44 -12.10
CA ASP A 249 25.84 18.92 -11.15
C ASP A 249 27.21 18.22 -11.33
N ARG A 250 27.25 16.93 -11.61
CA ARG A 250 28.48 16.17 -11.94
C ARG A 250 29.10 16.70 -13.23
N LEU A 251 28.33 16.83 -14.29
CA LEU A 251 28.81 17.40 -15.58
C LEU A 251 29.39 18.80 -15.39
N ARG A 252 28.70 19.67 -14.66
CA ARG A 252 29.12 21.04 -14.38
C ARG A 252 30.44 21.08 -13.61
N ASN A 253 30.67 20.17 -12.70
CA ASN A 253 31.89 20.09 -11.89
C ASN A 253 33.07 19.50 -12.65
N GLN A 254 32.82 18.54 -13.57
CA GLN A 254 33.87 17.87 -14.33
C GLN A 254 34.21 18.55 -15.66
N SER A 255 33.31 19.38 -16.19
CA SER A 255 33.52 20.08 -17.45
C SER A 255 33.47 21.61 -17.23
N PRO A 256 34.61 22.29 -17.07
CA PRO A 256 34.62 23.73 -17.00
C PRO A 256 34.24 24.37 -18.36
N ASN A 257 33.71 25.57 -18.30
CA ASN A 257 33.29 26.34 -19.47
C ASN A 257 32.22 25.61 -20.31
N SER A 258 31.26 24.94 -19.64
CA SER A 258 30.23 24.14 -20.31
C SER A 258 28.81 24.62 -20.00
N ILE A 259 27.97 24.49 -21.02
CA ILE A 259 26.51 24.65 -20.94
C ILE A 259 25.93 23.24 -21.06
N ILE A 260 25.12 22.85 -20.09
CA ILE A 260 24.54 21.54 -19.97
C ILE A 260 23.02 21.64 -20.12
N ALA A 261 22.43 20.92 -21.08
CA ALA A 261 21.01 20.87 -21.30
C ALA A 261 20.54 19.38 -21.32
N LEU A 262 19.87 18.95 -20.26
CA LEU A 262 19.43 17.58 -20.07
C LEU A 262 17.92 17.52 -19.96
N ILE A 263 17.32 16.51 -20.61
CA ILE A 263 15.90 16.21 -20.51
C ILE A 263 15.77 14.72 -20.18
N SER A 264 14.81 14.35 -19.32
CA SER A 264 14.46 12.96 -19.08
C SER A 264 13.02 12.69 -19.47
N ILE A 265 12.78 11.59 -20.19
CA ILE A 265 11.44 11.15 -20.58
C ILE A 265 10.99 10.11 -19.55
N CYS A 266 10.00 10.48 -18.72
CA CYS A 266 9.33 9.56 -17.79
C CYS A 266 7.87 9.37 -18.21
N GLU A 267 7.19 8.37 -17.67
CA GLU A 267 5.79 8.08 -18.04
C GLU A 267 4.87 9.29 -17.88
N ASP A 268 4.89 9.95 -16.71
CA ASP A 268 3.98 11.05 -16.38
C ASP A 268 4.61 12.46 -16.60
N LYS A 269 5.94 12.57 -16.62
CA LYS A 269 6.65 13.86 -16.61
C LYS A 269 7.85 13.80 -17.54
N ALA A 270 8.28 14.96 -18.04
CA ALA A 270 9.56 15.12 -18.71
C ALA A 270 10.35 16.26 -18.03
N PRO A 271 11.08 15.97 -16.93
CA PRO A 271 11.91 16.97 -16.30
C PRO A 271 13.04 17.42 -17.22
N ALA A 272 13.34 18.72 -17.21
CA ALA A 272 14.42 19.34 -17.94
C ALA A 272 15.30 20.16 -17.00
N ILE A 273 16.60 20.13 -17.25
CA ILE A 273 17.60 20.92 -16.51
C ILE A 273 18.55 21.59 -17.49
N VAL A 274 18.82 22.85 -17.23
CA VAL A 274 19.89 23.60 -17.86
C VAL A 274 20.85 24.11 -16.76
N ALA A 275 22.13 23.82 -16.91
CA ALA A 275 23.14 24.23 -15.95
C ALA A 275 24.36 24.82 -16.68
N CYS A 276 24.93 25.87 -16.13
CA CYS A 276 26.14 26.50 -16.65
C CYS A 276 27.29 26.35 -15.64
N SER A 277 28.47 25.94 -16.11
CA SER A 277 29.65 25.88 -15.28
C SER A 277 30.22 27.31 -15.04
N LYS A 278 31.16 27.45 -14.10
CA LYS A 278 31.78 28.73 -13.81
C LYS A 278 32.51 29.27 -15.06
N GLY A 279 32.34 30.56 -15.33
CA GLY A 279 32.97 31.24 -16.46
C GLY A 279 32.12 31.25 -17.74
N VAL A 280 30.90 30.74 -17.71
CA VAL A 280 29.94 30.83 -18.80
C VAL A 280 29.08 32.08 -18.59
N ASP A 281 29.01 32.96 -19.58
CA ASP A 281 28.23 34.21 -19.57
C ASP A 281 26.80 34.03 -20.16
N ILE A 282 26.41 32.79 -20.47
CA ILE A 282 25.07 32.44 -20.94
C ILE A 282 24.13 32.18 -19.75
N ASP A 283 22.96 32.82 -19.73
CA ASP A 283 21.95 32.62 -18.70
C ASP A 283 21.16 31.30 -18.94
N ALA A 284 21.29 30.34 -18.01
CA ALA A 284 20.58 29.08 -18.07
C ALA A 284 19.05 29.26 -18.15
N LYS A 285 18.49 30.37 -17.64
CA LYS A 285 17.06 30.67 -17.73
C LYS A 285 16.61 30.94 -19.16
N GLU A 286 17.44 31.64 -19.95
CA GLU A 286 17.11 31.92 -21.35
C GLU A 286 17.12 30.62 -22.18
N VAL A 287 18.09 29.74 -21.93
CA VAL A 287 18.12 28.42 -22.56
C VAL A 287 16.91 27.57 -22.13
N MET A 288 16.57 27.57 -20.86
CA MET A 288 15.37 26.84 -20.35
C MET A 288 14.08 27.42 -20.97
N LYS A 289 13.96 28.74 -21.05
CA LYS A 289 12.81 29.39 -21.66
C LYS A 289 12.69 29.07 -23.16
N HIS A 290 13.80 28.94 -23.85
CA HIS A 290 13.82 28.52 -25.25
C HIS A 290 13.26 27.08 -25.40
N LEU A 291 13.74 26.14 -24.57
CA LEU A 291 13.24 24.76 -24.57
C LEU A 291 11.73 24.67 -24.27
N VAL A 292 11.29 25.38 -23.23
CA VAL A 292 9.87 25.42 -22.85
C VAL A 292 8.99 26.04 -23.92
N ASN A 293 9.46 27.09 -24.61
CA ASN A 293 8.71 27.69 -25.71
C ASN A 293 8.51 26.76 -26.91
N GLN A 294 9.47 25.85 -27.18
CA GLN A 294 9.37 24.89 -28.27
C GLN A 294 8.59 23.63 -27.88
N LEU A 295 8.76 23.18 -26.65
CA LEU A 295 8.24 21.88 -26.20
C LEU A 295 6.99 22.00 -25.33
N GLY A 296 6.56 23.22 -24.99
CA GLY A 296 5.51 23.44 -23.99
C GLY A 296 6.00 23.15 -22.58
N GLY A 297 5.16 23.46 -21.59
CA GLY A 297 5.44 23.25 -20.20
C GLY A 297 5.82 24.52 -19.45
N SER A 298 6.62 24.39 -18.39
CA SER A 298 7.06 25.52 -17.55
C SER A 298 8.43 25.29 -16.97
N GLY A 299 9.19 26.37 -16.75
CA GLY A 299 10.53 26.28 -16.19
C GLY A 299 11.06 27.64 -15.73
N GLY A 300 12.11 27.58 -14.93
CA GLY A 300 12.77 28.77 -14.40
C GLY A 300 13.95 28.44 -13.49
N GLY A 301 14.59 29.45 -12.95
CA GLY A 301 15.74 29.20 -12.07
C GLY A 301 16.63 30.42 -11.93
N ARG A 302 17.90 30.19 -11.72
CA ARG A 302 18.96 31.20 -11.63
C ARG A 302 19.77 31.23 -12.94
N PRO A 303 20.60 32.26 -13.15
CA PRO A 303 21.46 32.33 -14.35
C PRO A 303 22.40 31.13 -14.52
N ASP A 304 22.85 30.53 -13.42
CA ASP A 304 23.75 29.36 -13.43
C ASP A 304 23.02 28.01 -13.45
N PHE A 305 21.70 27.99 -13.17
CA PHE A 305 20.91 26.75 -13.05
C PHE A 305 19.41 27.00 -13.22
N ALA A 306 18.81 26.40 -14.20
CA ALA A 306 17.37 26.43 -14.45
C ALA A 306 16.81 25.01 -14.57
N GLN A 307 15.57 24.83 -14.11
CA GLN A 307 14.84 23.56 -14.18
C GLN A 307 13.41 23.77 -14.65
N GLY A 308 12.84 22.77 -15.29
CA GLY A 308 11.48 22.84 -15.82
C GLY A 308 10.87 21.47 -16.06
N GLY A 309 9.62 21.47 -16.52
CA GLY A 309 8.91 20.31 -17.01
C GLY A 309 8.45 20.56 -18.45
N ILE A 310 8.65 19.57 -19.31
CA ILE A 310 8.34 19.60 -20.74
C ILE A 310 7.07 18.79 -21.00
N GLU A 311 6.20 19.28 -21.89
CA GLU A 311 4.94 18.63 -22.26
C GLU A 311 5.06 17.76 -23.54
N ASN A 312 5.70 18.31 -24.59
CA ASN A 312 5.89 17.58 -25.84
C ASN A 312 7.16 16.74 -25.83
N LYS A 313 6.99 15.44 -25.62
CA LYS A 313 8.09 14.48 -25.53
C LYS A 313 8.64 14.03 -26.90
N LYS A 314 7.98 14.37 -28.01
CA LYS A 314 8.34 13.85 -29.36
C LYS A 314 9.44 14.65 -30.05
N ASP A 315 9.50 15.97 -29.80
CA ASP A 315 10.39 16.88 -30.54
C ASP A 315 11.60 17.32 -29.69
N VAL A 316 11.90 16.55 -28.63
CA VAL A 316 12.94 16.87 -27.64
C VAL A 316 14.32 16.99 -28.27
N ASP A 317 14.69 16.07 -29.16
CA ASP A 317 15.99 16.09 -29.85
C ASP A 317 16.15 17.32 -30.76
N ILE A 318 15.07 17.72 -31.43
CA ILE A 318 15.07 18.90 -32.29
C ILE A 318 15.23 20.17 -31.45
N ALA A 319 14.52 20.26 -30.35
CA ALA A 319 14.61 21.41 -29.45
C ALA A 319 15.97 21.49 -28.78
N LEU A 320 16.59 20.40 -28.35
CA LEU A 320 17.96 20.40 -27.83
C LEU A 320 18.96 20.83 -28.88
N ALA A 321 18.86 20.31 -30.09
CA ALA A 321 19.76 20.71 -31.19
C ALA A 321 19.72 22.24 -31.47
N SER A 322 18.55 22.87 -31.34
CA SER A 322 18.37 24.31 -31.54
C SER A 322 19.02 25.19 -30.46
N VAL A 323 19.42 24.58 -29.32
CA VAL A 323 20.14 25.30 -28.26
C VAL A 323 21.48 25.85 -28.77
N ALA A 324 22.16 25.15 -29.67
CA ALA A 324 23.40 25.61 -30.28
C ALA A 324 23.21 26.99 -31.02
N ASP A 325 22.15 27.08 -31.85
CA ASP A 325 21.83 28.31 -32.58
C ASP A 325 21.45 29.45 -31.62
N LEU A 326 20.74 29.12 -30.52
CA LEU A 326 20.44 30.09 -29.48
C LEU A 326 21.72 30.65 -28.85
N ILE A 327 22.69 29.81 -28.47
CA ILE A 327 23.95 30.21 -27.87
C ILE A 327 24.71 31.18 -28.80
N VAL A 328 24.81 30.87 -30.10
CA VAL A 328 25.39 31.75 -31.09
C VAL A 328 24.68 33.11 -31.13
N SER A 329 23.35 33.10 -31.05
CA SER A 329 22.57 34.36 -31.06
C SER A 329 22.77 35.22 -29.79
N LEU A 330 22.91 34.55 -28.63
CA LEU A 330 23.13 35.24 -27.35
C LEU A 330 24.55 35.78 -27.19
N ASN A 331 25.55 35.13 -27.76
CA ASN A 331 26.94 35.54 -27.69
C ASN A 331 27.23 36.73 -28.62
N ASN A 332 26.39 37.01 -29.62
CA ASN A 332 26.50 38.12 -30.57
C ASN A 332 25.72 39.38 -30.15
N GLN A 333 25.10 39.38 -28.96
CA GLN A 333 24.39 40.53 -28.39
C GLN A 333 25.27 41.24 -27.36
#